data_11b6b6c9d8bb650f98a6a9caf04a90e8
#
_entry.id   11b6b6c9d8bb650f98a6a9caf04a90e8
#
_cell.length_a   1.000
_cell.length_b   1.000
_cell.length_c   1.000
_cell.angle_alpha   90.00
_cell.angle_beta   90.00
_cell.angle_gamma   90.00
#
_symmetry.space_group_name_H-M   'P 1'
#
loop_
_entity.id
_entity.type
_entity.pdbx_description
1 polymer ?
#
loop_
_entity_poly.entity_id
_entity_poly.type
_entity_poly.pdbx_seq_one_letter_code
_entity_poly.pdbx_strand_id
1 'polypeptide(L)'
;AYQLLVSLDIWWQPWLRSIHGCTVHLWTHAFFKALLFLGAGSVIHAVHTNSMKEMGGLRKEMPRTYTTFILGTIALAGLPPLAGFFSKDEILASLNHGGYSTYFAIAVAGAFITAFYMTRAVVLTFFGEYRGNGHPHESDSMMTTPLIVLAGFAVVAGWVNIPGIYTGFTDWVTTRKNPIVEYHPESFDYFALSSGLLAGLAGIGLAYYVYQVLGKPEDGDEKIKVEPIWNLLENKYYLDDLYFKYIINPTKSTLANIVDRFNTNILDRTVNLFGVAAIFLGNIVYEKFDQGGIDKLLNVSSSSTDALGARVKLLQTGKAQQYIMYFLSGVIVISLLILLVL
;
A
#
# COMPACT_ATOMS: atom_id res chain seq x y z
N ALA A 1 17.05 0.41 3.52
CA ALA A 1 17.53 0.18 2.14
C ALA A 1 18.73 -0.77 2.14
N TYR A 2 19.79 -0.53 2.95
CA TYR A 2 20.98 -1.41 3.03
C TYR A 2 20.64 -2.83 3.49
N GLN A 3 19.76 -3.00 4.48
CA GLN A 3 19.27 -4.33 4.88
C GLN A 3 18.50 -5.04 3.76
N LEU A 4 17.82 -4.30 2.88
CA LEU A 4 17.10 -4.88 1.74
C LEU A 4 18.06 -5.32 0.64
N LEU A 5 19.12 -4.56 0.35
CA LEU A 5 20.14 -4.91 -0.64
C LEU A 5 21.00 -6.09 -0.16
N VAL A 6 21.49 -6.05 1.07
CA VAL A 6 22.24 -7.16 1.67
C VAL A 6 21.35 -8.41 1.82
N SER A 7 20.05 -8.23 2.07
CA SER A 7 19.12 -9.35 2.06
C SER A 7 18.91 -9.91 0.64
N LEU A 8 18.77 -9.09 -0.39
CA LEU A 8 18.50 -9.57 -1.75
C LEU A 8 19.68 -10.32 -2.35
N ASP A 9 20.93 -9.85 -2.22
CA ASP A 9 22.10 -10.50 -2.78
C ASP A 9 22.55 -11.73 -1.97
N ILE A 10 22.43 -11.69 -0.65
CA ILE A 10 22.64 -12.84 0.23
C ILE A 10 21.53 -13.88 0.05
N TRP A 11 20.32 -13.45 -0.33
CA TRP A 11 19.19 -14.35 -0.51
C TRP A 11 19.21 -15.09 -1.84
N TRP A 12 19.78 -14.55 -2.91
CA TRP A 12 19.67 -15.16 -4.23
C TRP A 12 20.55 -16.42 -4.40
N GLN A 13 21.78 -16.42 -3.91
CA GLN A 13 22.70 -17.55 -4.06
C GLN A 13 22.48 -18.68 -3.03
N PRO A 14 22.27 -18.39 -1.72
CA PRO A 14 21.94 -19.41 -0.73
C PRO A 14 20.49 -19.89 -0.80
N TRP A 15 19.62 -19.14 -1.51
CA TRP A 15 18.19 -19.48 -1.66
C TRP A 15 17.97 -20.85 -2.26
N LEU A 16 18.83 -21.24 -3.17
CA LEU A 16 18.79 -22.58 -3.81
C LEU A 16 19.23 -23.70 -2.85
N ARG A 17 19.97 -23.41 -1.78
CA ARG A 17 20.43 -24.40 -0.79
C ARG A 17 19.78 -24.31 0.58
N SER A 18 19.32 -23.13 0.98
CA SER A 18 18.73 -22.91 2.31
C SER A 18 17.39 -22.19 2.23
N ILE A 19 16.45 -22.72 1.43
CA ILE A 19 15.04 -22.29 1.44
C ILE A 19 14.51 -22.30 2.89
N HIS A 20 14.99 -23.20 3.73
CA HIS A 20 14.55 -23.40 5.09
C HIS A 20 14.99 -22.28 6.02
N GLY A 21 16.27 -21.97 6.11
CA GLY A 21 16.80 -20.91 6.96
C GLY A 21 16.22 -19.54 6.61
N CYS A 22 16.07 -19.28 5.29
CA CYS A 22 15.43 -18.04 4.82
C CYS A 22 13.96 -17.96 5.21
N THR A 23 13.21 -19.05 5.15
CA THR A 23 11.78 -19.08 5.50
C THR A 23 11.58 -18.95 7.01
N VAL A 24 12.40 -19.63 7.82
CA VAL A 24 12.41 -19.48 9.27
C VAL A 24 12.77 -18.04 9.66
N HIS A 25 13.76 -17.45 8.98
CA HIS A 25 14.13 -16.05 9.23
C HIS A 25 13.00 -15.09 8.84
N LEU A 26 12.34 -15.30 7.70
CA LEU A 26 11.19 -14.48 7.29
C LEU A 26 10.06 -14.54 8.32
N TRP A 27 9.77 -15.74 8.84
CA TRP A 27 8.79 -15.95 9.89
C TRP A 27 9.13 -15.17 11.17
N THR A 28 10.33 -15.35 11.72
CA THR A 28 10.76 -14.67 12.95
C THR A 28 10.92 -13.17 12.74
N HIS A 29 11.45 -12.77 11.57
CA HIS A 29 11.64 -11.38 11.18
C HIS A 29 10.33 -10.59 11.16
N ALA A 30 9.22 -11.19 10.72
CA ALA A 30 7.93 -10.53 10.68
C ALA A 30 7.51 -10.02 12.06
N PHE A 31 7.69 -10.83 13.12
CA PHE A 31 7.29 -10.46 14.48
C PHE A 31 8.16 -9.35 15.07
N PHE A 32 9.47 -9.50 15.08
CA PHE A 32 10.33 -8.48 15.71
C PHE A 32 10.43 -7.20 14.87
N LYS A 33 10.28 -7.25 13.54
CA LYS A 33 10.20 -6.04 12.73
C LYS A 33 8.90 -5.29 12.96
N ALA A 34 7.76 -5.96 12.91
CA ALA A 34 6.48 -5.32 13.21
C ALA A 34 6.49 -4.70 14.62
N LEU A 35 7.06 -5.41 15.61
CA LEU A 35 7.23 -4.91 16.96
C LEU A 35 8.04 -3.61 17.01
N LEU A 36 9.20 -3.59 16.37
CA LEU A 36 10.07 -2.41 16.36
C LEU A 36 9.46 -1.22 15.63
N PHE A 37 8.76 -1.46 14.50
CA PHE A 37 8.08 -0.39 13.77
C PHE A 37 6.89 0.19 14.54
N LEU A 38 6.06 -0.66 15.13
CA LEU A 38 4.95 -0.21 15.99
C LEU A 38 5.47 0.49 17.24
N GLY A 39 6.55 -0.01 17.84
CA GLY A 39 7.20 0.62 18.98
C GLY A 39 7.78 2.00 18.63
N ALA A 40 8.42 2.13 17.47
CA ALA A 40 8.85 3.44 16.96
C ALA A 40 7.66 4.38 16.73
N GLY A 41 6.56 3.88 16.16
CA GLY A 41 5.32 4.64 16.00
C GLY A 41 4.75 5.14 17.34
N SER A 42 4.79 4.28 18.38
CA SER A 42 4.37 4.65 19.73
C SER A 42 5.23 5.79 20.31
N VAL A 43 6.55 5.71 20.14
CA VAL A 43 7.48 6.77 20.57
C VAL A 43 7.20 8.06 19.82
N ILE A 44 7.13 8.02 18.49
CA ILE A 44 6.87 9.20 17.65
C ILE A 44 5.54 9.86 18.02
N HIS A 45 4.51 9.06 18.29
CA HIS A 45 3.20 9.58 18.74
C HIS A 45 3.30 10.33 20.08
N ALA A 46 4.12 9.85 21.00
CA ALA A 46 4.29 10.47 22.31
C ALA A 46 5.14 11.77 22.27
N VAL A 47 6.16 11.83 21.41
CA VAL A 47 7.11 12.95 21.38
C VAL A 47 6.91 13.90 20.18
N HIS A 48 6.06 13.53 19.21
CA HIS A 48 5.75 14.31 17.99
C HIS A 48 6.97 14.68 17.12
N THR A 49 8.06 13.90 17.21
CA THR A 49 9.27 14.09 16.41
C THR A 49 9.88 12.75 15.99
N ASN A 50 10.55 12.74 14.84
CA ASN A 50 11.33 11.61 14.35
C ASN A 50 12.83 11.71 14.74
N SER A 51 13.23 12.84 15.32
CA SER A 51 14.62 13.13 15.65
C SER A 51 15.00 12.56 17.02
N MET A 52 15.90 11.60 17.05
CA MET A 52 16.43 11.06 18.32
C MET A 52 17.20 12.12 19.13
N LYS A 53 17.60 13.24 18.53
CA LYS A 53 18.24 14.38 19.25
C LYS A 53 17.27 15.05 20.23
N GLU A 54 15.95 14.99 19.94
CA GLU A 54 14.88 15.55 20.75
C GLU A 54 14.21 14.52 21.67
N MET A 55 14.72 13.28 21.68
CA MET A 55 14.24 12.20 22.54
C MET A 55 15.14 12.06 23.77
N GLY A 56 14.95 11.03 24.56
CA GLY A 56 15.75 10.67 25.74
C GLY A 56 14.89 10.41 26.96
N GLY A 57 15.37 9.62 27.90
CA GLY A 57 14.72 9.39 29.18
C GLY A 57 13.35 8.70 29.16
N LEU A 58 12.85 8.29 27.98
CA LEU A 58 11.47 7.82 27.81
C LEU A 58 11.15 6.50 28.51
N ARG A 59 12.14 5.78 29.04
CA ARG A 59 11.92 4.49 29.72
C ARG A 59 11.00 4.56 30.93
N LYS A 60 10.94 5.73 31.60
CA LYS A 60 10.09 5.93 32.79
C LYS A 60 8.67 6.30 32.39
N GLU A 61 8.52 7.09 31.36
CA GLU A 61 7.24 7.59 30.87
C GLU A 61 6.52 6.55 29.99
N MET A 62 7.28 5.68 29.30
CA MET A 62 6.75 4.67 28.38
C MET A 62 7.30 3.27 28.70
N PRO A 63 7.05 2.70 29.89
CA PRO A 63 7.68 1.46 30.32
C PRO A 63 7.28 0.23 29.51
N ARG A 64 6.05 0.15 29.00
CA ARG A 64 5.58 -0.96 28.17
C ARG A 64 6.22 -0.90 26.79
N THR A 65 6.18 0.27 26.15
CA THR A 65 6.85 0.50 24.86
C THR A 65 8.34 0.24 24.96
N TYR A 66 9.00 0.73 26.00
CA TYR A 66 10.43 0.49 26.28
C TYR A 66 10.75 -1.02 26.39
N THR A 67 10.02 -1.75 27.19
CA THR A 67 10.29 -3.18 27.42
C THR A 67 10.09 -4.00 26.15
N THR A 68 9.01 -3.74 25.43
CA THR A 68 8.73 -4.43 24.17
C THR A 68 9.71 -4.06 23.06
N PHE A 69 10.14 -2.80 22.99
CA PHE A 69 11.15 -2.34 22.05
C PHE A 69 12.53 -2.97 22.29
N ILE A 70 12.95 -3.10 23.57
CA ILE A 70 14.19 -3.81 23.91
C ILE A 70 14.12 -5.28 23.51
N LEU A 71 13.02 -5.98 23.78
CA LEU A 71 12.85 -7.37 23.39
C LEU A 71 12.97 -7.52 21.85
N GLY A 72 12.33 -6.63 21.08
CA GLY A 72 12.49 -6.60 19.63
C GLY A 72 13.92 -6.30 19.17
N THR A 73 14.60 -5.39 19.87
CA THR A 73 16.01 -5.04 19.58
C THR A 73 16.95 -6.23 19.83
N ILE A 74 16.82 -6.91 20.95
CA ILE A 74 17.64 -8.07 21.29
C ILE A 74 17.33 -9.24 20.35
N ALA A 75 16.06 -9.43 19.96
CA ALA A 75 15.68 -10.43 18.97
C ALA A 75 16.30 -10.12 17.60
N LEU A 76 16.26 -8.87 17.14
CA LEU A 76 16.89 -8.44 15.88
C LEU A 76 18.42 -8.57 15.95
N ALA A 77 19.04 -8.27 17.08
CA ALA A 77 20.48 -8.47 17.30
C ALA A 77 20.90 -9.96 17.23
N GLY A 78 19.95 -10.88 17.44
CA GLY A 78 20.20 -12.32 17.38
C GLY A 78 20.81 -12.87 18.66
N LEU A 79 20.32 -12.42 19.82
CA LEU A 79 20.78 -12.96 21.11
C LEU A 79 19.87 -14.08 21.62
N PRO A 80 20.44 -15.17 22.18
CA PRO A 80 19.65 -16.23 22.77
C PRO A 80 18.89 -15.74 24.01
N PRO A 81 17.72 -16.28 24.33
CA PRO A 81 16.97 -17.34 23.64
C PRO A 81 15.92 -16.84 22.66
N LEU A 82 16.08 -15.63 22.09
CA LEU A 82 15.07 -14.94 21.29
C LEU A 82 15.00 -15.48 19.85
N ALA A 83 13.88 -15.24 19.19
CA ALA A 83 13.55 -15.81 17.89
C ALA A 83 14.58 -15.52 16.78
N GLY A 84 15.18 -14.32 16.79
CA GLY A 84 16.18 -13.92 15.81
C GLY A 84 17.51 -14.67 15.93
N PHE A 85 17.83 -15.22 17.11
CA PHE A 85 19.02 -16.04 17.31
C PHE A 85 19.00 -17.28 16.43
N PHE A 86 17.98 -18.11 16.57
CA PHE A 86 17.87 -19.39 15.84
C PHE A 86 17.85 -19.22 14.33
N SER A 87 17.10 -18.23 13.85
CA SER A 87 16.97 -18.01 12.41
C SER A 87 18.20 -17.37 11.76
N LYS A 88 18.93 -16.52 12.47
CA LYS A 88 20.14 -15.86 11.98
C LYS A 88 21.32 -16.82 11.92
N ASP A 89 21.45 -17.66 12.94
CA ASP A 89 22.51 -18.66 12.98
C ASP A 89 22.35 -19.69 11.88
N GLU A 90 21.15 -20.10 11.53
CA GLU A 90 20.89 -21.00 10.41
C GLU A 90 21.35 -20.41 9.07
N ILE A 91 21.16 -19.11 8.85
CA ILE A 91 21.67 -18.40 7.66
C ILE A 91 23.20 -18.38 7.66
N LEU A 92 23.82 -18.05 8.78
CA LEU A 92 25.28 -18.02 8.89
C LEU A 92 25.89 -19.41 8.68
N ALA A 93 25.29 -20.45 9.28
CA ALA A 93 25.73 -21.83 9.09
C ALA A 93 25.63 -22.25 7.62
N SER A 94 24.54 -21.94 6.94
CA SER A 94 24.38 -22.28 5.52
C SER A 94 25.40 -21.58 4.60
N LEU A 95 25.78 -20.33 4.92
CA LEU A 95 26.83 -19.60 4.20
C LEU A 95 28.21 -20.21 4.43
N ASN A 96 28.52 -20.63 5.66
CA ASN A 96 29.78 -21.26 6.02
C ASN A 96 29.93 -22.64 5.38
N HIS A 97 28.93 -23.50 5.50
CA HIS A 97 28.94 -24.86 4.89
C HIS A 97 28.88 -24.81 3.36
N GLY A 98 28.27 -23.76 2.77
CA GLY A 98 28.26 -23.54 1.34
C GLY A 98 29.60 -23.09 0.75
N GLY A 99 30.59 -22.80 1.59
CA GLY A 99 31.89 -22.28 1.15
C GLY A 99 31.87 -20.80 0.72
N TYR A 100 30.81 -20.07 1.08
CA TYR A 100 30.63 -18.65 0.73
C TYR A 100 31.29 -17.72 1.74
N SER A 101 32.60 -17.83 1.96
CA SER A 101 33.34 -17.12 3.01
C SER A 101 33.19 -15.59 2.94
N THR A 102 33.17 -15.01 1.76
CA THR A 102 32.98 -13.55 1.60
C THR A 102 31.58 -13.10 2.05
N TYR A 103 30.54 -13.81 1.67
CA TYR A 103 29.17 -13.51 2.10
C TYR A 103 28.96 -13.76 3.58
N PHE A 104 29.61 -14.78 4.14
CA PHE A 104 29.64 -15.06 5.56
C PHE A 104 30.24 -13.86 6.34
N ALA A 105 31.40 -13.37 5.91
CA ALA A 105 32.05 -12.21 6.54
C ALA A 105 31.19 -10.95 6.46
N ILE A 106 30.54 -10.69 5.33
CA ILE A 106 29.61 -9.56 5.15
C ILE A 106 28.38 -9.73 6.07
N ALA A 107 27.85 -10.93 6.20
CA ALA A 107 26.70 -11.21 7.06
C ALA A 107 27.04 -11.01 8.55
N VAL A 108 28.23 -11.45 8.99
CA VAL A 108 28.74 -11.22 10.35
C VAL A 108 28.96 -9.73 10.63
N ALA A 109 29.56 -9.00 9.67
CA ALA A 109 29.69 -7.54 9.77
C ALA A 109 28.34 -6.84 9.82
N GLY A 110 27.36 -7.29 9.00
CA GLY A 110 25.98 -6.82 9.04
C GLY A 110 25.30 -7.07 10.40
N ALA A 111 25.59 -8.22 11.02
CA ALA A 111 25.10 -8.54 12.37
C ALA A 111 25.63 -7.56 13.41
N PHE A 112 26.94 -7.27 13.38
CA PHE A 112 27.58 -6.30 14.24
C PHE A 112 26.99 -4.89 14.07
N ILE A 113 26.89 -4.40 12.84
CA ILE A 113 26.33 -3.08 12.53
C ILE A 113 24.87 -2.99 12.99
N THR A 114 24.09 -4.06 12.78
CA THR A 114 22.69 -4.11 13.20
C THR A 114 22.55 -3.96 14.72
N ALA A 115 23.32 -4.72 15.47
CA ALA A 115 23.35 -4.65 16.93
C ALA A 115 23.80 -3.27 17.42
N PHE A 116 24.79 -2.69 16.75
CA PHE A 116 25.33 -1.35 17.06
C PHE A 116 24.26 -0.27 16.87
N TYR A 117 23.66 -0.13 15.69
CA TYR A 117 22.70 0.96 15.43
C TYR A 117 21.39 0.80 16.22
N MET A 118 20.95 -0.42 16.48
CA MET A 118 19.76 -0.64 17.31
C MET A 118 20.02 -0.29 18.77
N THR A 119 21.18 -0.62 19.29
CA THR A 119 21.55 -0.21 20.65
C THR A 119 21.68 1.32 20.75
N ARG A 120 22.27 1.96 19.73
CA ARG A 120 22.28 3.43 19.63
C ARG A 120 20.86 4.00 19.69
N ALA A 121 19.94 3.45 18.90
CA ALA A 121 18.54 3.90 18.89
C ALA A 121 17.88 3.75 20.26
N VAL A 122 18.09 2.61 20.96
CA VAL A 122 17.58 2.38 22.31
C VAL A 122 18.17 3.38 23.30
N VAL A 123 19.49 3.58 23.27
CA VAL A 123 20.17 4.48 24.20
C VAL A 123 19.71 5.92 24.03
N LEU A 124 19.69 6.42 22.82
CA LEU A 124 19.32 7.83 22.55
C LEU A 124 17.84 8.11 22.79
N THR A 125 16.96 7.12 22.65
CA THR A 125 15.53 7.28 22.83
C THR A 125 15.09 7.11 24.29
N PHE A 126 15.57 6.07 24.96
CA PHE A 126 15.02 5.65 26.26
C PHE A 126 15.89 6.01 27.47
N PHE A 127 17.18 6.31 27.25
CA PHE A 127 18.11 6.64 28.33
C PHE A 127 18.47 8.13 28.31
N GLY A 128 19.15 8.60 29.39
CA GLY A 128 19.49 10.01 29.58
C GLY A 128 18.30 10.84 30.06
N GLU A 129 18.34 12.14 29.80
CA GLU A 129 17.27 13.09 30.09
C GLU A 129 16.43 13.35 28.84
N TYR A 130 15.15 13.71 29.05
CA TYR A 130 14.27 14.09 27.95
C TYR A 130 14.68 15.45 27.35
N ARG A 131 14.88 15.52 26.05
CA ARG A 131 15.40 16.69 25.34
C ARG A 131 14.36 17.37 24.45
N GLY A 132 13.12 16.86 24.43
CA GLY A 132 12.05 17.39 23.62
C GLY A 132 11.19 18.43 24.36
N ASN A 133 10.25 19.01 23.59
CA ASN A 133 9.25 19.94 24.12
C ASN A 133 7.95 19.15 24.36
N GLY A 134 7.51 19.03 25.61
CA GLY A 134 6.24 18.36 25.94
C GLY A 134 6.34 17.36 27.08
N HIS A 135 5.27 16.61 27.29
CA HIS A 135 5.17 15.59 28.33
C HIS A 135 4.88 14.24 27.66
N PRO A 136 5.90 13.43 27.36
CA PRO A 136 5.71 12.11 26.77
C PRO A 136 4.90 11.22 27.71
N HIS A 137 4.03 10.42 27.16
CA HIS A 137 3.20 9.48 27.91
C HIS A 137 3.10 8.14 27.19
N GLU A 138 2.78 7.08 27.91
CA GLU A 138 2.57 5.75 27.31
C GLU A 138 1.38 5.79 26.37
N SER A 139 1.48 5.05 25.27
CA SER A 139 0.39 4.91 24.31
C SER A 139 -0.78 4.09 24.90
N ASP A 140 -1.96 4.29 24.35
CA ASP A 140 -3.17 3.58 24.73
C ASP A 140 -3.05 2.05 24.61
N SER A 141 -3.96 1.35 25.29
CA SER A 141 -4.01 -0.12 25.26
C SER A 141 -4.20 -0.69 23.85
N MET A 142 -4.88 0.02 22.96
CA MET A 142 -5.02 -0.38 21.54
C MET A 142 -3.67 -0.49 20.82
N MET A 143 -2.67 0.29 21.23
CA MET A 143 -1.33 0.28 20.66
C MET A 143 -0.37 -0.60 21.46
N THR A 144 -0.45 -0.57 22.78
CA THR A 144 0.46 -1.35 23.66
C THR A 144 0.12 -2.84 23.67
N THR A 145 -1.14 -3.26 23.50
CA THR A 145 -1.51 -4.68 23.45
C THR A 145 -0.87 -5.41 22.26
N PRO A 146 -0.96 -4.92 21.00
CA PRO A 146 -0.22 -5.50 19.89
C PRO A 146 1.29 -5.57 20.13
N LEU A 147 1.89 -4.56 20.76
CA LEU A 147 3.32 -4.56 21.09
C LEU A 147 3.68 -5.72 22.04
N ILE A 148 2.87 -5.95 23.08
CA ILE A 148 3.09 -7.03 24.03
C ILE A 148 2.93 -8.40 23.35
N VAL A 149 1.92 -8.57 22.51
CA VAL A 149 1.70 -9.83 21.76
C VAL A 149 2.87 -10.11 20.83
N LEU A 150 3.28 -9.12 20.04
CA LEU A 150 4.43 -9.25 19.14
C LEU A 150 5.74 -9.49 19.88
N ALA A 151 5.92 -8.87 21.06
CA ALA A 151 7.07 -9.15 21.93
C ALA A 151 7.09 -10.60 22.41
N GLY A 152 5.93 -11.15 22.79
CA GLY A 152 5.81 -12.57 23.11
C GLY A 152 6.25 -13.46 21.94
N PHE A 153 5.77 -13.19 20.74
CA PHE A 153 6.21 -13.92 19.53
C PHE A 153 7.69 -13.69 19.21
N ALA A 154 8.23 -12.50 19.39
CA ALA A 154 9.66 -12.23 19.22
C ALA A 154 10.55 -13.06 20.16
N VAL A 155 10.01 -13.52 21.28
CA VAL A 155 10.70 -14.46 22.19
C VAL A 155 10.55 -15.90 21.70
N VAL A 156 9.31 -16.39 21.44
CA VAL A 156 9.03 -17.81 21.27
C VAL A 156 8.99 -18.29 19.82
N ALA A 157 8.79 -17.41 18.83
CA ALA A 157 8.60 -17.81 17.43
C ALA A 157 9.80 -18.53 16.80
N GLY A 158 11.00 -18.40 17.39
CA GLY A 158 12.19 -19.14 16.95
C GLY A 158 12.25 -20.57 17.48
N TRP A 159 11.52 -20.88 18.54
CA TRP A 159 11.55 -22.21 19.17
C TRP A 159 10.88 -23.28 18.32
N VAL A 160 10.12 -22.88 17.31
CA VAL A 160 9.52 -23.79 16.32
C VAL A 160 10.55 -24.43 15.39
N ASN A 161 11.79 -23.91 15.40
CA ASN A 161 12.90 -24.43 14.61
C ASN A 161 14.24 -24.19 15.32
N ILE A 162 14.61 -25.11 16.21
CA ILE A 162 15.89 -25.10 16.92
C ILE A 162 16.82 -26.10 16.24
N PRO A 163 17.87 -25.64 15.52
CA PRO A 163 18.81 -26.54 14.83
C PRO A 163 19.34 -27.65 15.76
N GLY A 164 19.30 -28.87 15.29
CA GLY A 164 19.78 -30.04 16.04
C GLY A 164 18.89 -30.56 17.21
N ILE A 165 17.80 -29.85 17.55
CA ILE A 165 16.86 -30.25 18.62
C ILE A 165 15.45 -30.47 18.10
N TYR A 166 14.88 -29.49 17.39
CA TYR A 166 13.51 -29.53 16.88
C TYR A 166 13.38 -28.74 15.58
N THR A 167 12.99 -29.41 14.52
CA THR A 167 12.93 -28.86 13.14
C THR A 167 11.48 -28.82 12.59
N GLY A 168 10.50 -28.69 13.47
CA GLY A 168 9.08 -28.82 13.11
C GLY A 168 8.62 -27.83 12.03
N PHE A 169 9.14 -26.61 12.02
CA PHE A 169 8.82 -25.64 10.98
C PHE A 169 9.47 -26.00 9.64
N THR A 170 10.73 -26.39 9.67
CA THR A 170 11.46 -26.88 8.48
C THR A 170 10.78 -28.10 7.88
N ASP A 171 10.40 -29.08 8.72
CA ASP A 171 9.71 -30.30 8.30
C ASP A 171 8.33 -29.99 7.69
N TRP A 172 7.64 -28.99 8.18
CA TRP A 172 6.35 -28.55 7.64
C TRP A 172 6.50 -27.86 6.28
N VAL A 173 7.51 -27.00 6.12
CA VAL A 173 7.76 -26.26 4.86
C VAL A 173 8.30 -27.18 3.77
N THR A 174 9.12 -28.17 4.12
CA THR A 174 9.74 -29.12 3.17
C THR A 174 8.84 -30.27 2.75
N THR A 175 7.55 -30.21 3.00
CA THR A 175 6.59 -31.27 2.74
C THR A 175 7.07 -32.30 1.69
N ARG A 176 7.15 -33.53 2.08
CA ARG A 176 7.65 -34.77 1.43
C ARG A 176 7.36 -35.00 -0.07
N LYS A 177 6.81 -34.03 -0.81
CA LYS A 177 6.37 -34.22 -2.20
C LYS A 177 7.17 -33.45 -3.26
N ASN A 178 8.13 -32.60 -2.89
CA ASN A 178 8.98 -31.92 -3.87
C ASN A 178 10.46 -32.27 -3.67
N PRO A 179 11.02 -33.20 -4.47
CA PRO A 179 12.42 -33.63 -4.37
C PRO A 179 13.43 -32.60 -4.94
N ILE A 180 13.04 -31.34 -5.11
CA ILE A 180 13.90 -30.30 -5.69
C ILE A 180 15.00 -29.85 -4.72
N VAL A 181 14.82 -30.06 -3.42
CA VAL A 181 15.83 -29.71 -2.39
C VAL A 181 15.96 -30.87 -1.42
N GLU A 182 17.06 -31.63 -1.52
CA GLU A 182 17.45 -32.57 -0.47
C GLU A 182 17.82 -31.76 0.78
N TYR A 183 16.98 -31.87 1.80
CA TYR A 183 17.32 -31.36 3.15
C TYR A 183 18.29 -32.34 3.80
N HIS A 184 19.53 -31.91 3.90
CA HIS A 184 20.48 -32.54 4.81
C HIS A 184 20.39 -31.77 6.13
N PRO A 185 19.97 -32.40 7.25
CA PRO A 185 20.05 -31.76 8.55
C PRO A 185 21.52 -31.43 8.82
N GLU A 186 21.84 -30.16 8.70
CA GLU A 186 23.21 -29.71 8.92
C GLU A 186 23.55 -29.87 10.40
N SER A 187 24.74 -30.41 10.67
CA SER A 187 25.28 -30.47 12.03
C SER A 187 25.43 -29.05 12.57
N PHE A 188 25.21 -28.90 13.85
CA PHE A 188 25.30 -27.61 14.56
C PHE A 188 26.64 -26.93 14.27
N ASP A 189 26.62 -25.78 13.60
CA ASP A 189 27.84 -25.03 13.26
C ASP A 189 28.23 -24.09 14.41
N TYR A 190 29.09 -24.55 15.31
CA TYR A 190 29.60 -23.77 16.43
C TYR A 190 30.39 -22.54 16.01
N PHE A 191 31.03 -22.55 14.81
CA PHE A 191 31.79 -21.41 14.33
C PHE A 191 30.85 -20.30 13.81
N ALA A 192 29.84 -20.64 13.07
CA ALA A 192 28.81 -19.68 12.61
C ALA A 192 28.07 -19.08 13.80
N LEU A 193 27.64 -19.92 14.75
CA LEU A 193 26.95 -19.49 15.96
C LEU A 193 27.82 -18.56 16.83
N SER A 194 29.07 -18.94 17.11
CA SER A 194 29.95 -18.10 17.94
C SER A 194 30.29 -16.78 17.27
N SER A 195 30.53 -16.78 15.95
CA SER A 195 30.82 -15.53 15.20
C SER A 195 29.62 -14.58 15.16
N GLY A 196 28.39 -15.09 14.92
CA GLY A 196 27.17 -14.29 14.97
C GLY A 196 26.88 -13.71 16.35
N LEU A 197 27.02 -14.53 17.40
CA LEU A 197 26.82 -14.12 18.78
C LEU A 197 27.87 -13.08 19.24
N LEU A 198 29.14 -13.32 18.95
CA LEU A 198 30.21 -12.38 19.28
C LEU A 198 30.06 -11.05 18.54
N ALA A 199 29.69 -11.08 17.28
CA ALA A 199 29.41 -9.86 16.51
C ALA A 199 28.23 -9.06 17.10
N GLY A 200 27.15 -9.74 17.49
CA GLY A 200 26.01 -9.12 18.15
C GLY A 200 26.38 -8.48 19.50
N LEU A 201 27.06 -9.23 20.37
CA LEU A 201 27.50 -8.74 21.68
C LEU A 201 28.51 -7.59 21.56
N ALA A 202 29.47 -7.68 20.61
CA ALA A 202 30.44 -6.63 20.36
C ALA A 202 29.76 -5.35 19.84
N GLY A 203 28.77 -5.47 18.95
CA GLY A 203 27.98 -4.34 18.46
C GLY A 203 27.22 -3.63 19.58
N ILE A 204 26.54 -4.41 20.44
CA ILE A 204 25.83 -3.87 21.62
C ILE A 204 26.81 -3.21 22.58
N GLY A 205 27.88 -3.90 22.95
CA GLY A 205 28.86 -3.42 23.89
C GLY A 205 29.55 -2.14 23.44
N LEU A 206 29.95 -2.08 22.17
CA LEU A 206 30.58 -0.90 21.59
C LEU A 206 29.59 0.29 21.52
N ALA A 207 28.34 0.05 21.09
CA ALA A 207 27.34 1.13 21.04
C ALA A 207 27.02 1.65 22.45
N TYR A 208 26.86 0.77 23.41
CA TYR A 208 26.65 1.15 24.81
C TYR A 208 27.84 1.98 25.37
N TYR A 209 29.04 1.52 25.12
CA TYR A 209 30.26 2.23 25.55
C TYR A 209 30.37 3.62 24.91
N VAL A 210 30.14 3.70 23.61
CA VAL A 210 30.20 4.95 22.84
C VAL A 210 29.14 5.95 23.31
N TYR A 211 27.89 5.54 23.45
CA TYR A 211 26.77 6.46 23.70
C TYR A 211 26.41 6.65 25.18
N GLN A 212 26.87 5.77 26.08
CA GLN A 212 26.63 5.92 27.53
C GLN A 212 27.87 6.35 28.28
N VAL A 213 29.07 5.88 27.88
CA VAL A 213 30.29 6.12 28.63
C VAL A 213 31.12 7.27 28.07
N LEU A 214 31.36 7.27 26.76
CA LEU A 214 32.15 8.32 26.09
C LEU A 214 31.32 9.58 25.71
N GLY A 215 30.11 9.38 25.25
CA GLY A 215 29.19 10.47 24.91
C GLY A 215 28.05 10.51 25.91
N LYS A 216 27.89 11.60 26.66
CA LYS A 216 26.62 11.74 27.36
C LYS A 216 25.52 11.88 26.30
N PRO A 217 24.35 11.23 26.49
CA PRO A 217 23.21 11.37 25.57
C PRO A 217 22.77 12.83 25.36
N GLU A 218 23.13 13.71 26.30
CA GLU A 218 22.83 15.15 26.29
C GLU A 218 23.52 15.91 25.14
N ASP A 219 24.72 15.48 24.72
CA ASP A 219 25.49 16.16 23.68
C ASP A 219 25.16 15.68 22.25
N GLY A 220 24.26 14.71 22.11
CA GLY A 220 23.92 14.12 20.82
C GLY A 220 25.11 13.41 20.14
N ASP A 221 25.03 13.25 18.82
CA ASP A 221 26.05 12.55 18.03
C ASP A 221 27.34 13.39 17.78
N GLU A 222 27.49 14.55 18.40
CA GLU A 222 28.51 15.54 17.98
C GLU A 222 29.96 15.15 18.29
N LYS A 223 30.20 14.24 19.23
CA LYS A 223 31.55 13.89 19.69
C LYS A 223 32.28 12.85 18.82
N ILE A 224 31.60 12.19 17.89
CA ILE A 224 32.18 11.12 17.07
C ILE A 224 31.95 11.45 15.59
N LYS A 225 32.40 12.61 15.16
CA LYS A 225 32.29 13.02 13.75
C LYS A 225 33.57 12.67 12.99
N VAL A 226 33.55 11.58 12.24
CA VAL A 226 34.42 11.46 11.05
C VAL A 226 33.68 12.15 9.91
N GLU A 227 33.96 13.42 9.69
CA GLU A 227 33.19 14.33 8.80
C GLU A 227 32.72 13.73 7.46
N PRO A 228 33.58 13.08 6.64
CA PRO A 228 33.12 12.56 5.35
C PRO A 228 32.12 11.41 5.49
N ILE A 229 32.31 10.52 6.48
CA ILE A 229 31.40 9.41 6.74
C ILE A 229 30.10 9.92 7.36
N TRP A 230 30.21 10.88 8.28
CA TRP A 230 29.06 11.50 8.92
C TRP A 230 28.15 12.17 7.88
N ASN A 231 28.69 13.01 7.02
CA ASN A 231 27.91 13.71 5.99
C ASN A 231 27.23 12.74 5.02
N LEU A 232 27.90 11.64 4.67
CA LEU A 232 27.31 10.60 3.83
C LEU A 232 26.13 9.91 4.51
N LEU A 233 26.26 9.59 5.81
CA LEU A 233 25.22 8.91 6.59
C LEU A 233 24.07 9.85 6.94
N GLU A 234 24.35 11.10 7.32
CA GLU A 234 23.33 12.11 7.64
C GLU A 234 22.48 12.44 6.41
N ASN A 235 23.09 12.54 5.24
CA ASN A 235 22.38 12.72 3.98
C ASN A 235 21.86 11.40 3.37
N LYS A 236 21.81 10.31 4.15
CA LYS A 236 21.24 9.01 3.73
C LYS A 236 21.82 8.51 2.40
N TYR A 237 23.14 8.61 2.26
CA TYR A 237 23.88 8.26 1.03
C TYR A 237 23.44 9.07 -0.20
N TYR A 238 22.80 10.22 -0.04
CA TYR A 238 22.17 11.03 -1.09
C TYR A 238 21.15 10.24 -1.95
N LEU A 239 20.62 9.14 -1.41
CA LEU A 239 19.65 8.32 -2.13
C LEU A 239 18.32 9.05 -2.31
N ASP A 240 17.88 9.80 -1.31
CA ASP A 240 16.64 10.60 -1.42
C ASP A 240 16.79 11.64 -2.55
N ASP A 241 17.93 12.34 -2.64
CA ASP A 241 18.19 13.31 -3.69
C ASP A 241 18.19 12.67 -5.08
N LEU A 242 18.78 11.48 -5.20
CA LEU A 242 18.78 10.71 -6.44
C LEU A 242 17.37 10.31 -6.85
N TYR A 243 16.57 9.80 -5.91
CA TYR A 243 15.18 9.44 -6.17
C TYR A 243 14.33 10.67 -6.54
N PHE A 244 14.46 11.76 -5.81
CA PHE A 244 13.73 12.99 -6.13
C PHE A 244 14.12 13.52 -7.49
N LYS A 245 15.43 13.60 -7.82
CA LYS A 245 15.93 14.17 -9.05
C LYS A 245 15.60 13.34 -10.29
N TYR A 246 15.76 12.01 -10.22
CA TYR A 246 15.69 11.15 -11.41
C TYR A 246 14.39 10.37 -11.54
N ILE A 247 13.63 10.18 -10.47
CA ILE A 247 12.41 9.39 -10.50
C ILE A 247 11.19 10.25 -10.17
N ILE A 248 11.15 10.87 -8.99
CA ILE A 248 9.93 11.51 -8.49
C ILE A 248 9.60 12.78 -9.29
N ASN A 249 10.55 13.70 -9.44
CA ASN A 249 10.32 14.96 -10.15
C ASN A 249 10.01 14.75 -11.64
N PRO A 250 10.72 13.91 -12.40
CA PRO A 250 10.35 13.62 -13.79
C PRO A 250 8.98 12.94 -13.90
N THR A 251 8.64 12.04 -12.99
CA THR A 251 7.32 11.39 -12.97
C THR A 251 6.23 12.42 -12.68
N LYS A 252 6.43 13.24 -11.66
CA LYS A 252 5.43 14.22 -11.21
C LYS A 252 5.25 15.39 -12.18
N SER A 253 6.31 15.82 -12.89
CA SER A 253 6.23 16.93 -13.84
C SER A 253 6.04 16.47 -15.27
N THR A 254 6.86 15.59 -15.79
CA THR A 254 6.85 15.20 -17.20
C THR A 254 5.75 14.18 -17.50
N LEU A 255 5.73 13.07 -16.76
CA LEU A 255 4.76 12.00 -17.02
C LEU A 255 3.33 12.44 -16.69
N ALA A 256 3.14 13.14 -15.57
CA ALA A 256 1.83 13.68 -15.21
C ALA A 256 1.31 14.67 -16.27
N ASN A 257 2.16 15.56 -16.77
CA ASN A 257 1.78 16.49 -17.85
C ASN A 257 1.45 15.77 -19.18
N ILE A 258 2.14 14.68 -19.51
CA ILE A 258 1.84 13.87 -20.69
C ILE A 258 0.45 13.23 -20.54
N VAL A 259 0.19 12.63 -19.37
CA VAL A 259 -1.11 12.00 -19.07
C VAL A 259 -2.23 13.03 -19.07
N ASP A 260 -2.03 14.19 -18.47
CA ASP A 260 -3.00 15.29 -18.45
C ASP A 260 -3.33 15.78 -19.87
N ARG A 261 -2.31 16.00 -20.70
CA ARG A 261 -2.50 16.38 -22.11
C ARG A 261 -3.24 15.29 -22.89
N PHE A 262 -2.94 14.03 -22.66
CA PHE A 262 -3.66 12.91 -23.27
C PHE A 262 -5.12 12.90 -22.83
N ASN A 263 -5.38 13.02 -21.55
CA ASN A 263 -6.72 13.06 -20.99
C ASN A 263 -7.52 14.22 -21.60
N THR A 264 -7.02 15.45 -21.47
CA THR A 264 -7.74 16.66 -21.91
C THR A 264 -7.89 16.73 -23.43
N ASN A 265 -6.84 16.41 -24.20
CA ASN A 265 -6.88 16.60 -25.65
C ASN A 265 -7.47 15.41 -26.41
N ILE A 266 -7.45 14.22 -25.86
CA ILE A 266 -7.96 13.02 -26.54
C ILE A 266 -9.22 12.51 -25.86
N LEU A 267 -9.19 12.15 -24.60
CA LEU A 267 -10.33 11.54 -23.94
C LEU A 267 -11.51 12.52 -23.78
N ASP A 268 -11.26 13.70 -23.21
CA ASP A 268 -12.31 14.69 -22.99
C ASP A 268 -12.88 15.20 -24.32
N ARG A 269 -12.02 15.42 -25.33
CA ARG A 269 -12.49 15.79 -26.65
C ARG A 269 -13.35 14.70 -27.29
N THR A 270 -12.98 13.45 -27.16
CA THR A 270 -13.75 12.32 -27.70
C THR A 270 -15.12 12.22 -27.01
N VAL A 271 -15.15 12.31 -25.69
CA VAL A 271 -16.42 12.30 -24.93
C VAL A 271 -17.30 13.49 -25.33
N ASN A 272 -16.73 14.69 -25.43
CA ASN A 272 -17.47 15.87 -25.87
C ASN A 272 -17.99 15.75 -27.31
N LEU A 273 -17.23 15.09 -28.21
CA LEU A 273 -17.69 14.84 -29.58
C LEU A 273 -18.96 13.99 -29.61
N PHE A 274 -19.06 12.96 -28.74
CA PHE A 274 -20.30 12.19 -28.61
C PHE A 274 -21.46 13.04 -28.10
N GLY A 275 -21.21 13.96 -27.17
CA GLY A 275 -22.23 14.93 -26.73
C GLY A 275 -22.71 15.83 -27.82
N VAL A 276 -21.80 16.42 -28.61
CA VAL A 276 -22.13 17.26 -29.77
C VAL A 276 -22.89 16.47 -30.83
N ALA A 277 -22.46 15.24 -31.13
CA ALA A 277 -23.15 14.37 -32.07
C ALA A 277 -24.57 14.02 -31.60
N ALA A 278 -24.77 13.76 -30.33
CA ALA A 278 -26.09 13.49 -29.76
C ALA A 278 -27.01 14.71 -29.87
N ILE A 279 -26.50 15.91 -29.56
CA ILE A 279 -27.25 17.16 -29.72
C ILE A 279 -27.61 17.39 -31.19
N PHE A 280 -26.66 17.18 -32.11
CA PHE A 280 -26.91 17.31 -33.56
C PHE A 280 -27.98 16.35 -34.04
N LEU A 281 -27.90 15.08 -33.64
CA LEU A 281 -28.96 14.10 -33.99
C LEU A 281 -30.30 14.46 -33.34
N GLY A 282 -30.30 14.91 -32.10
CA GLY A 282 -31.49 15.38 -31.41
C GLY A 282 -32.17 16.54 -32.16
N ASN A 283 -31.40 17.51 -32.63
CA ASN A 283 -31.92 18.64 -33.43
C ASN A 283 -32.49 18.18 -34.78
N ILE A 284 -31.84 17.24 -35.46
CA ILE A 284 -32.38 16.67 -36.70
C ILE A 284 -33.73 15.97 -36.46
N VAL A 285 -33.81 15.17 -35.41
CA VAL A 285 -35.08 14.48 -35.06
C VAL A 285 -36.15 15.51 -34.72
N TYR A 286 -35.84 16.48 -33.91
CA TYR A 286 -36.78 17.53 -33.52
C TYR A 286 -37.24 18.36 -34.71
N GLU A 287 -36.32 18.94 -35.48
CA GLU A 287 -36.70 19.84 -36.58
C GLU A 287 -37.37 19.12 -37.76
N LYS A 288 -36.81 17.97 -38.17
CA LYS A 288 -37.28 17.30 -39.38
C LYS A 288 -38.42 16.31 -39.12
N PHE A 289 -38.35 15.53 -38.06
CA PHE A 289 -39.37 14.52 -37.78
C PHE A 289 -40.50 15.07 -36.91
N ASP A 290 -40.21 15.76 -35.84
CA ASP A 290 -41.23 16.24 -34.92
C ASP A 290 -41.92 17.48 -35.51
N GLN A 291 -41.23 18.59 -35.71
CA GLN A 291 -41.80 19.83 -36.22
C GLN A 291 -42.15 19.73 -37.71
N GLY A 292 -41.23 19.21 -38.52
CA GLY A 292 -41.42 19.14 -40.02
C GLY A 292 -42.33 18.01 -40.45
N GLY A 293 -42.45 16.94 -39.70
CA GLY A 293 -43.27 15.77 -39.98
C GLY A 293 -44.56 15.75 -39.18
N ILE A 294 -44.47 15.42 -37.91
CA ILE A 294 -45.64 15.14 -37.05
C ILE A 294 -46.50 16.39 -36.85
N ASP A 295 -45.89 17.47 -36.38
CA ASP A 295 -46.63 18.71 -36.10
C ASP A 295 -47.24 19.32 -37.38
N LYS A 296 -46.49 19.29 -38.50
CA LYS A 296 -47.00 19.74 -39.77
C LYS A 296 -48.16 18.89 -40.23
N LEU A 297 -48.11 17.59 -40.09
CA LEU A 297 -49.18 16.68 -40.48
C LEU A 297 -50.43 16.87 -39.61
N LEU A 298 -50.25 17.09 -38.32
CA LEU A 298 -51.34 17.45 -37.39
C LEU A 298 -51.98 18.80 -37.76
N ASN A 299 -51.16 19.80 -38.02
CA ASN A 299 -51.64 21.13 -38.41
C ASN A 299 -52.36 21.12 -39.78
N VAL A 300 -51.86 20.36 -40.75
CA VAL A 300 -52.54 20.16 -42.03
C VAL A 300 -53.84 19.40 -41.82
N SER A 301 -53.90 18.37 -41.01
CA SER A 301 -55.11 17.61 -40.72
C SER A 301 -56.15 18.49 -40.03
N SER A 302 -55.70 19.30 -39.02
CA SER A 302 -56.59 20.27 -38.35
C SER A 302 -57.15 21.30 -39.32
N SER A 303 -56.29 21.94 -40.07
CA SER A 303 -56.74 22.96 -41.09
C SER A 303 -57.64 22.36 -42.17
N SER A 304 -57.38 21.13 -42.59
CA SER A 304 -58.24 20.40 -43.51
C SER A 304 -59.62 20.12 -42.95
N THR A 305 -59.65 19.72 -41.67
CA THR A 305 -60.90 19.49 -40.94
C THR A 305 -61.71 20.78 -40.79
N ASP A 306 -61.01 21.86 -40.41
CA ASP A 306 -61.65 23.20 -40.34
C ASP A 306 -62.20 23.66 -41.67
N ALA A 307 -61.43 23.48 -42.73
CA ALA A 307 -61.88 23.81 -44.08
C ALA A 307 -63.09 22.97 -44.54
N LEU A 308 -63.09 21.66 -44.21
CA LEU A 308 -64.23 20.79 -44.43
C LEU A 308 -65.42 21.20 -43.58
N GLY A 309 -65.23 21.51 -42.31
CA GLY A 309 -66.27 22.02 -41.42
C GLY A 309 -66.88 23.32 -41.89
N ALA A 310 -66.06 24.24 -42.38
CA ALA A 310 -66.54 25.49 -43.01
C ALA A 310 -67.39 25.26 -44.28
N ARG A 311 -67.04 24.30 -45.10
CA ARG A 311 -67.83 23.92 -46.30
C ARG A 311 -69.13 23.25 -45.92
N VAL A 312 -69.10 22.35 -44.93
CA VAL A 312 -70.34 21.69 -44.43
C VAL A 312 -71.22 22.71 -43.75
N LYS A 313 -70.71 23.69 -43.07
CA LYS A 313 -71.45 24.77 -42.44
C LYS A 313 -72.19 25.65 -43.52
N LEU A 314 -71.68 25.78 -44.71
CA LEU A 314 -72.37 26.44 -45.81
C LEU A 314 -73.67 25.72 -46.26
N LEU A 315 -73.75 24.43 -46.02
CA LEU A 315 -74.97 23.64 -46.25
C LEU A 315 -76.01 23.88 -45.16
N GLN A 316 -75.64 24.44 -44.06
CA GLN A 316 -76.52 24.79 -42.94
C GLN A 316 -77.11 26.20 -43.16
N THR A 317 -78.18 26.28 -43.90
CA THR A 317 -78.83 27.55 -44.22
C THR A 317 -79.69 28.12 -43.11
N GLY A 318 -79.91 27.33 -42.01
CA GLY A 318 -80.71 27.69 -40.87
C GLY A 318 -82.25 27.71 -41.16
N LYS A 319 -82.64 27.45 -42.38
CA LYS A 319 -84.03 27.42 -42.76
C LYS A 319 -84.59 26.01 -42.75
N ALA A 320 -85.44 25.69 -41.75
CA ALA A 320 -86.06 24.39 -41.58
C ALA A 320 -86.72 23.81 -42.85
N GLN A 321 -87.29 24.69 -43.64
CA GLN A 321 -87.93 24.35 -44.92
C GLN A 321 -86.96 23.71 -45.94
N GLN A 322 -85.72 24.21 -45.99
CA GLN A 322 -84.69 23.65 -46.88
C GLN A 322 -84.20 22.28 -46.45
N TYR A 323 -84.10 22.01 -45.18
CA TYR A 323 -83.74 20.67 -44.66
C TYR A 323 -84.84 19.67 -44.95
N ILE A 324 -86.12 20.07 -44.80
CA ILE A 324 -87.27 19.22 -45.16
C ILE A 324 -87.24 18.90 -46.63
N MET A 325 -86.97 19.92 -47.52
CA MET A 325 -86.84 19.71 -48.93
C MET A 325 -85.75 18.76 -49.33
N TYR A 326 -84.53 18.91 -48.73
CA TYR A 326 -83.40 17.97 -48.92
C TYR A 326 -83.72 16.55 -48.43
N PHE A 327 -84.33 16.42 -47.28
CA PHE A 327 -84.79 15.14 -46.74
C PHE A 327 -85.79 14.47 -47.71
N LEU A 328 -86.85 15.18 -48.17
CA LEU A 328 -87.83 14.67 -49.08
C LEU A 328 -87.23 14.29 -50.43
N SER A 329 -86.33 15.14 -50.97
CA SER A 329 -85.61 14.81 -52.21
C SER A 329 -84.74 13.58 -52.08
N GLY A 330 -84.04 13.41 -50.95
CA GLY A 330 -83.26 12.20 -50.61
C GLY A 330 -84.08 10.93 -50.55
N VAL A 331 -85.27 11.00 -49.90
CA VAL A 331 -86.23 9.89 -49.86
C VAL A 331 -86.74 9.55 -51.27
N ILE A 332 -87.04 10.54 -52.09
CA ILE A 332 -87.50 10.33 -53.48
C ILE A 332 -86.39 9.64 -54.31
N VAL A 333 -85.15 10.12 -54.20
CA VAL A 333 -84.02 9.53 -54.93
C VAL A 333 -83.76 8.09 -54.48
N ILE A 334 -83.74 7.80 -53.18
CA ILE A 334 -83.54 6.46 -52.65
C ILE A 334 -84.71 5.54 -53.11
N SER A 335 -85.98 6.03 -53.08
CA SER A 335 -87.14 5.26 -53.55
C SER A 335 -87.04 4.97 -55.04
N LEU A 336 -86.63 5.93 -55.88
CA LEU A 336 -86.36 5.71 -57.29
C LEU A 336 -85.23 4.74 -57.57
N LEU A 337 -84.14 4.79 -56.78
CA LEU A 337 -83.02 3.85 -56.90
C LEU A 337 -83.47 2.41 -56.51
N ILE A 338 -84.27 2.27 -55.47
CA ILE A 338 -84.83 0.96 -55.11
C ILE A 338 -85.77 0.42 -56.22
N LEU A 339 -86.57 1.28 -56.83
CA LEU A 339 -87.47 0.90 -57.96
C LEU A 339 -86.74 0.53 -59.23
N LEU A 340 -85.50 1.03 -59.41
CA LEU A 340 -84.64 0.76 -60.56
C LEU A 340 -83.85 -0.56 -60.40
N VAL A 341 -83.72 -1.03 -59.17
CA VAL A 341 -82.96 -2.24 -58.81
C VAL A 341 -83.89 -3.45 -58.60
N LEU A 342 -85.19 -3.19 -58.34
CA LEU A 342 -86.24 -4.20 -58.29
C LEU A 342 -86.86 -4.35 -59.72
#